data_ea492cd7f62749b3d1730b05ca7e78ea
#
_entry.id   ea492cd7f62749b3d1730b05ca7e78ea
#
_cell.length_a   1.000
_cell.length_b   1.000
_cell.length_c   1.000
_cell.angle_alpha   90.00
_cell.angle_beta   90.00
_cell.angle_gamma   90.00
#
_symmetry.space_group_name_H-M   'P 1'
#
loop_
_entity.id
_entity.type
_entity.pdbx_description
1 polymer ?
#
loop_
_entity_poly.entity_id
_entity_poly.type
_entity_poly.pdbx_seq_one_letter_code
_entity_poly.pdbx_strand_id
1 'polypeptide(L)'
;MAKTPVRLQYAKYHIATCPDCDATVSVSALAPNQHAECPRCHNVLSSGSRWGLHRCTMIALSILILMPFALNYPLLSIDLLGTRINASVWQGVWKMATQGYPYTAFMIFLCAVFMPIAFAVLVLLLRLAQLIGIKPRKVLLALGYIKPWVMFDVYLVALGVTMFKVREYATLQVDIYLIAFIFTALLTTLLFIKLNLNALWNDFYPQQHLLTRLPEQAPCLCTECQYTFSTPFFDKKQRPLCPRCYSRLDTPPAIKLQRTWATLIAGIIMMFPANLLPISVIYLNGAASASTLMSGVISFVESGSYFVALVVFIASIFIPISKIFILLYLLICVHFNLNQPIQRQMRLLHIVHFVGRWSMLDLFVLALMMSLVTRGQIIDFSVGPAAFYFGAAVFLTMISASQFDSRLLWNIYDRKQSNSRSPEQ
;
A
#
# COMPACT_ATOMS: atom_id res chain seq x y z
N MET A 1 -32.67 -33.60 -15.23
CA MET A 1 -33.13 -33.15 -13.89
C MET A 1 -32.15 -32.09 -13.34
N ALA A 2 -32.51 -30.84 -13.52
CA ALA A 2 -31.70 -29.71 -13.07
C ALA A 2 -31.89 -29.55 -11.57
N LYS A 3 -30.82 -29.72 -10.78
CA LYS A 3 -30.81 -29.41 -9.36
C LYS A 3 -30.88 -27.88 -9.17
N THR A 4 -32.04 -27.37 -8.77
CA THR A 4 -32.25 -26.01 -8.28
C THR A 4 -31.24 -25.70 -7.18
N PRO A 5 -30.53 -24.58 -7.22
CA PRO A 5 -29.65 -24.19 -6.14
C PRO A 5 -30.47 -23.88 -4.90
N VAL A 6 -30.21 -24.58 -3.81
CA VAL A 6 -30.78 -24.32 -2.50
C VAL A 6 -30.43 -22.85 -2.14
N ARG A 7 -31.42 -21.95 -2.19
CA ARG A 7 -31.33 -20.62 -1.61
C ARG A 7 -31.21 -20.80 -0.10
N LEU A 8 -29.97 -20.75 0.40
CA LEU A 8 -29.73 -20.57 1.84
C LEU A 8 -30.45 -19.29 2.28
N GLN A 9 -31.47 -19.46 3.14
CA GLN A 9 -32.10 -18.34 3.84
C GLN A 9 -31.00 -17.68 4.69
N TYR A 10 -30.53 -16.52 4.22
CA TYR A 10 -29.59 -15.70 4.97
C TYR A 10 -30.25 -15.33 6.30
N ALA A 11 -29.62 -15.68 7.40
CA ALA A 11 -30.02 -15.19 8.70
C ALA A 11 -30.13 -13.66 8.64
N LYS A 12 -31.21 -13.07 9.14
CA LYS A 12 -31.47 -11.63 9.10
C LYS A 12 -30.31 -10.79 9.67
N TYR A 13 -29.42 -11.37 10.47
CA TYR A 13 -28.24 -10.74 11.06
C TYR A 13 -27.15 -11.79 11.32
N HIS A 14 -25.90 -11.35 11.31
CA HIS A 14 -24.75 -12.16 11.71
C HIS A 14 -23.83 -11.33 12.61
N ILE A 15 -23.10 -12.01 13.48
CA ILE A 15 -22.14 -11.39 14.38
C ILE A 15 -20.80 -11.26 13.65
N ALA A 16 -20.28 -10.05 13.60
CA ALA A 16 -18.95 -9.73 13.08
C ALA A 16 -18.14 -9.02 14.15
N THR A 17 -16.86 -9.33 14.25
CA THR A 17 -15.92 -8.60 15.10
C THR A 17 -15.20 -7.56 14.26
N CYS A 18 -15.11 -6.34 14.77
CA CYS A 18 -14.44 -5.23 14.07
C CYS A 18 -12.92 -5.48 14.02
N PRO A 19 -12.28 -5.37 12.84
CA PRO A 19 -10.85 -5.60 12.71
C PRO A 19 -10.00 -4.55 13.44
N ASP A 20 -10.50 -3.33 13.65
CA ASP A 20 -9.75 -2.23 14.24
C ASP A 20 -9.88 -2.13 15.77
N CYS A 21 -11.07 -2.43 16.33
CA CYS A 21 -11.34 -2.22 17.76
C CYS A 21 -11.80 -3.47 18.52
N ASP A 22 -11.82 -4.63 17.89
CA ASP A 22 -12.29 -5.92 18.44
C ASP A 22 -13.74 -5.91 18.98
N ALA A 23 -14.51 -4.85 18.75
CA ALA A 23 -15.92 -4.81 19.17
C ALA A 23 -16.75 -5.80 18.36
N THR A 24 -17.55 -6.58 19.06
CA THR A 24 -18.54 -7.50 18.46
C THR A 24 -19.81 -6.76 18.09
N VAL A 25 -20.19 -6.82 16.83
CA VAL A 25 -21.33 -6.08 16.27
C VAL A 25 -22.25 -7.05 15.52
N SER A 26 -23.55 -6.87 15.66
CA SER A 26 -24.54 -7.57 14.83
C SER A 26 -24.74 -6.80 13.52
N VAL A 27 -24.42 -7.42 12.41
CA VAL A 27 -24.59 -6.85 11.07
C VAL A 27 -25.81 -7.47 10.42
N SER A 28 -26.77 -6.65 10.01
CA SER A 28 -27.93 -7.06 9.22
C SER A 28 -27.62 -7.20 7.74
N ALA A 29 -28.48 -7.86 6.99
CA ALA A 29 -28.41 -7.91 5.54
C ALA A 29 -28.52 -6.48 4.97
N LEU A 30 -27.54 -6.07 4.16
CA LEU A 30 -27.41 -4.71 3.64
C LEU A 30 -28.03 -4.60 2.24
N ALA A 31 -28.76 -3.53 2.00
CA ALA A 31 -29.17 -3.13 0.64
C ALA A 31 -27.94 -2.64 -0.16
N PRO A 32 -28.01 -2.61 -1.52
CA PRO A 32 -26.87 -2.27 -2.37
C PRO A 32 -26.20 -0.92 -2.08
N ASN A 33 -26.92 0.04 -1.52
CA ASN A 33 -26.43 1.39 -1.22
C ASN A 33 -26.16 1.63 0.28
N GLN A 34 -26.17 0.57 1.10
CA GLN A 34 -25.96 0.69 2.54
C GLN A 34 -24.57 0.19 2.92
N HIS A 35 -24.01 0.78 3.97
CA HIS A 35 -22.77 0.35 4.60
C HIS A 35 -23.04 0.04 6.08
N ALA A 36 -22.45 -1.04 6.60
CA ALA A 36 -22.45 -1.29 8.03
C ALA A 36 -21.15 -0.71 8.62
N GLU A 37 -21.29 0.22 9.54
CA GLU A 37 -20.18 0.83 10.26
C GLU A 37 -20.13 0.31 11.70
N CYS A 38 -18.92 0.21 12.25
CA CYS A 38 -18.74 -0.12 13.64
C CYS A 38 -19.22 1.05 14.53
N PRO A 39 -20.13 0.84 15.49
CA PRO A 39 -20.64 1.92 16.34
C PRO A 39 -19.56 2.48 17.28
N ARG A 40 -18.43 1.79 17.44
CA ARG A 40 -17.33 2.18 18.33
C ARG A 40 -16.24 3.00 17.66
N CYS A 41 -15.78 2.57 16.47
CA CYS A 41 -14.65 3.19 15.76
C CYS A 41 -15.02 3.75 14.38
N HIS A 42 -16.28 3.63 13.94
CA HIS A 42 -16.79 4.05 12.64
C HIS A 42 -16.10 3.42 11.42
N ASN A 43 -15.34 2.34 11.61
CA ASN A 43 -14.78 1.60 10.48
C ASN A 43 -15.90 0.85 9.74
N VAL A 44 -15.80 0.82 8.39
CA VAL A 44 -16.76 0.12 7.53
C VAL A 44 -16.53 -1.39 7.60
N LEU A 45 -17.46 -2.11 8.18
CA LEU A 45 -17.40 -3.57 8.35
C LEU A 45 -17.86 -4.33 7.10
N SER A 46 -18.89 -3.82 6.43
CA SER A 46 -19.46 -4.43 5.23
C SER A 46 -20.12 -3.37 4.34
N SER A 47 -20.10 -3.61 3.04
CA SER A 47 -20.78 -2.76 2.05
C SER A 47 -21.75 -3.61 1.23
N GLY A 48 -22.95 -3.09 1.03
CA GLY A 48 -23.97 -3.73 0.21
C GLY A 48 -23.65 -3.69 -1.29
N SER A 49 -22.89 -2.67 -1.75
CA SER A 49 -22.45 -2.58 -3.14
C SER A 49 -21.29 -3.52 -3.41
N ARG A 50 -21.54 -4.58 -4.15
CA ARG A 50 -20.53 -5.58 -4.50
C ARG A 50 -20.37 -5.67 -6.01
N TRP A 51 -19.17 -5.47 -6.49
CA TRP A 51 -18.83 -5.84 -7.85
C TRP A 51 -18.56 -7.35 -7.91
N GLY A 52 -19.28 -8.02 -8.80
CA GLY A 52 -19.02 -9.45 -9.04
C GLY A 52 -17.61 -9.67 -9.56
N LEU A 53 -17.01 -10.81 -9.22
CA LEU A 53 -15.66 -11.19 -9.67
C LEU A 53 -15.51 -11.10 -11.21
N HIS A 54 -16.58 -11.34 -11.97
CA HIS A 54 -16.57 -11.21 -13.44
C HIS A 54 -16.20 -9.78 -13.90
N ARG A 55 -16.78 -8.73 -13.30
CA ARG A 55 -16.43 -7.33 -13.64
C ARG A 55 -14.97 -7.02 -13.28
N CYS A 56 -14.51 -7.46 -12.12
CA CYS A 56 -13.12 -7.29 -11.71
C CYS A 56 -12.14 -8.01 -12.66
N THR A 57 -12.50 -9.19 -13.17
CA THR A 57 -11.67 -9.93 -14.12
C THR A 57 -11.58 -9.27 -15.49
N MET A 58 -12.65 -8.64 -15.98
CA MET A 58 -12.59 -7.88 -17.24
C MET A 58 -11.63 -6.68 -17.12
N ILE A 59 -11.68 -5.96 -16.01
CA ILE A 59 -10.73 -4.87 -15.75
C ILE A 59 -9.31 -5.40 -15.62
N ALA A 60 -9.08 -6.51 -14.89
CA ALA A 60 -7.76 -7.12 -14.77
C ALA A 60 -7.18 -7.57 -16.12
N LEU A 61 -8.02 -8.12 -17.00
CA LEU A 61 -7.61 -8.48 -18.36
C LEU A 61 -7.22 -7.23 -19.18
N SER A 62 -8.02 -6.17 -19.11
CA SER A 62 -7.71 -4.89 -19.78
C SER A 62 -6.40 -4.30 -19.28
N ILE A 63 -6.12 -4.35 -17.96
CA ILE A 63 -4.84 -3.93 -17.39
C ILE A 63 -3.69 -4.72 -17.99
N LEU A 64 -3.77 -6.06 -18.06
CA LEU A 64 -2.71 -6.90 -18.60
C LEU A 64 -2.46 -6.68 -20.10
N ILE A 65 -3.49 -6.38 -20.88
CA ILE A 65 -3.34 -6.04 -22.31
C ILE A 65 -2.65 -4.67 -22.47
N LEU A 66 -2.96 -3.69 -21.61
CA LEU A 66 -2.38 -2.33 -21.70
C LEU A 66 -0.98 -2.24 -21.09
N MET A 67 -0.63 -3.14 -20.12
CA MET A 67 0.66 -3.10 -19.42
C MET A 67 1.90 -3.08 -20.31
N PRO A 68 2.03 -3.93 -21.35
CA PRO A 68 3.20 -3.90 -22.24
C PRO A 68 3.37 -2.52 -22.90
N PHE A 69 2.27 -1.89 -23.31
CA PHE A 69 2.28 -0.56 -23.93
C PHE A 69 2.65 0.53 -22.92
N ALA A 70 2.19 0.41 -21.68
CA ALA A 70 2.49 1.37 -20.62
C ALA A 70 3.93 1.29 -20.10
N LEU A 71 4.57 0.09 -20.13
CA LEU A 71 5.88 -0.13 -19.51
C LEU A 71 7.04 -0.05 -20.51
N ASN A 72 6.90 -0.63 -21.71
CA ASN A 72 8.01 -0.77 -22.65
C ASN A 72 8.14 0.41 -23.62
N TYR A 73 7.03 1.01 -24.00
CA TYR A 73 7.05 2.12 -24.95
C TYR A 73 7.37 3.45 -24.29
N PRO A 74 7.93 4.41 -25.06
CA PRO A 74 8.29 5.71 -24.54
C PRO A 74 7.04 6.48 -24.09
N LEU A 75 7.07 6.98 -22.86
CA LEU A 75 6.02 7.83 -22.30
C LEU A 75 6.30 9.30 -22.56
N LEU A 76 7.58 9.64 -22.53
CA LEU A 76 8.12 10.97 -22.72
C LEU A 76 9.32 10.89 -23.64
N SER A 77 9.47 11.90 -24.50
CA SER A 77 10.67 12.08 -25.32
C SER A 77 11.21 13.50 -25.17
N ILE A 78 12.51 13.62 -25.21
CA ILE A 78 13.23 14.90 -25.13
C ILE A 78 14.04 15.06 -26.41
N ASP A 79 13.95 16.21 -27.03
CA ASP A 79 14.82 16.59 -28.14
C ASP A 79 15.98 17.44 -27.61
N LEU A 80 17.17 16.85 -27.59
CA LEU A 80 18.39 17.52 -27.16
C LEU A 80 19.37 17.58 -28.34
N LEU A 81 19.66 18.78 -28.84
CA LEU A 81 20.62 19.01 -29.92
C LEU A 81 20.45 18.08 -31.13
N GLY A 82 19.18 17.81 -31.53
CA GLY A 82 18.89 16.98 -32.71
C GLY A 82 18.86 15.46 -32.44
N THR A 83 19.10 15.04 -31.21
CA THR A 83 18.94 13.63 -30.81
C THR A 83 17.67 13.47 -29.98
N ARG A 84 16.82 12.50 -30.35
CA ARG A 84 15.60 12.18 -29.66
C ARG A 84 15.88 11.12 -28.60
N ILE A 85 15.69 11.47 -27.33
CA ILE A 85 15.87 10.56 -26.21
C ILE A 85 14.50 10.15 -25.69
N ASN A 86 14.23 8.85 -25.71
CA ASN A 86 12.96 8.28 -25.30
C ASN A 86 13.05 7.74 -23.87
N ALA A 87 12.05 8.03 -23.05
CA ALA A 87 11.94 7.55 -21.68
C ALA A 87 10.80 6.54 -21.53
N SER A 88 11.11 5.32 -21.14
CA SER A 88 10.13 4.31 -20.71
C SER A 88 10.39 3.85 -19.28
N VAL A 89 9.36 3.30 -18.65
CA VAL A 89 9.48 2.76 -17.28
C VAL A 89 10.54 1.66 -17.21
N TRP A 90 10.51 0.74 -18.18
CA TRP A 90 11.44 -0.37 -18.25
C TRP A 90 12.89 0.08 -18.41
N GLN A 91 13.14 1.03 -19.30
CA GLN A 91 14.47 1.59 -19.52
C GLN A 91 15.02 2.28 -18.27
N GLY A 92 14.18 3.02 -17.53
CA GLY A 92 14.58 3.68 -16.30
C GLY A 92 15.04 2.68 -15.23
N VAL A 93 14.28 1.61 -15.01
CA VAL A 93 14.64 0.54 -14.08
C VAL A 93 15.92 -0.17 -14.52
N TRP A 94 16.05 -0.51 -15.81
CA TRP A 94 17.20 -1.21 -16.34
C TRP A 94 18.50 -0.38 -16.27
N LYS A 95 18.43 0.88 -16.66
CA LYS A 95 19.57 1.80 -16.57
C LYS A 95 20.03 1.97 -15.11
N MET A 96 19.09 2.14 -14.18
CA MET A 96 19.42 2.26 -12.76
C MET A 96 20.10 1.00 -12.23
N ALA A 97 19.64 -0.20 -12.63
CA ALA A 97 20.24 -1.46 -12.23
C ALA A 97 21.69 -1.61 -12.75
N THR A 98 21.94 -1.22 -14.02
CA THR A 98 23.26 -1.35 -14.67
C THR A 98 24.26 -0.27 -14.25
N GLN A 99 23.77 0.84 -13.70
CA GLN A 99 24.64 1.96 -13.26
C GLN A 99 25.09 1.84 -11.79
N GLY A 100 24.88 0.69 -11.15
CA GLY A 100 25.38 0.43 -9.80
C GLY A 100 24.37 0.63 -8.66
N TYR A 101 23.08 0.84 -8.99
CA TYR A 101 22.00 0.97 -7.99
C TYR A 101 20.96 -0.17 -8.09
N PRO A 102 21.37 -1.46 -8.04
CA PRO A 102 20.48 -2.60 -8.27
C PRO A 102 19.39 -2.70 -7.19
N TYR A 103 19.66 -2.29 -5.95
CA TYR A 103 18.67 -2.30 -4.87
C TYR A 103 17.51 -1.35 -5.14
N THR A 104 17.82 -0.10 -5.50
CA THR A 104 16.78 0.93 -5.80
C THR A 104 15.99 0.52 -7.04
N ALA A 105 16.68 0.04 -8.08
CA ALA A 105 16.04 -0.50 -9.28
C ALA A 105 15.11 -1.67 -8.97
N PHE A 106 15.52 -2.59 -8.09
CA PHE A 106 14.70 -3.71 -7.64
C PHE A 106 13.45 -3.26 -6.90
N MET A 107 13.56 -2.27 -6.00
CA MET A 107 12.42 -1.70 -5.28
C MET A 107 11.39 -1.06 -6.21
N ILE A 108 11.87 -0.28 -7.19
CA ILE A 108 11.01 0.36 -8.19
C ILE A 108 10.36 -0.71 -9.08
N PHE A 109 11.13 -1.67 -9.58
CA PHE A 109 10.60 -2.80 -10.35
C PHE A 109 9.52 -3.55 -9.58
N LEU A 110 9.77 -3.86 -8.31
CA LEU A 110 8.82 -4.58 -7.46
C LEU A 110 7.49 -3.83 -7.35
N CYS A 111 7.53 -2.54 -7.00
CA CYS A 111 6.31 -1.76 -6.72
C CYS A 111 5.60 -1.27 -7.99
N ALA A 112 6.33 -0.84 -9.03
CA ALA A 112 5.76 -0.23 -10.22
C ALA A 112 5.43 -1.24 -11.33
N VAL A 113 6.16 -2.36 -11.41
CA VAL A 113 5.99 -3.35 -12.49
C VAL A 113 5.41 -4.65 -11.97
N PHE A 114 6.12 -5.29 -11.04
CA PHE A 114 5.78 -6.65 -10.60
C PHE A 114 4.47 -6.69 -9.82
N MET A 115 4.25 -5.82 -8.84
CA MET A 115 3.06 -5.86 -7.97
C MET A 115 1.75 -5.59 -8.71
N PRO A 116 1.64 -4.60 -9.62
CA PRO A 116 0.42 -4.41 -10.41
C PRO A 116 0.11 -5.57 -11.33
N ILE A 117 1.14 -6.15 -12.00
CA ILE A 117 0.96 -7.33 -12.86
C ILE A 117 0.51 -8.52 -12.02
N ALA A 118 1.21 -8.81 -10.91
CA ALA A 118 0.85 -9.92 -10.02
C ALA A 118 -0.57 -9.76 -9.47
N PHE A 119 -0.98 -8.54 -9.12
CA PHE A 119 -2.33 -8.24 -8.64
C PHE A 119 -3.38 -8.58 -9.71
N ALA A 120 -3.19 -8.15 -10.96
CA ALA A 120 -4.11 -8.44 -12.05
C ALA A 120 -4.14 -9.96 -12.36
N VAL A 121 -2.98 -10.62 -12.42
CA VAL A 121 -2.88 -12.07 -12.64
C VAL A 121 -3.58 -12.86 -11.54
N LEU A 122 -3.41 -12.49 -10.26
CA LEU A 122 -4.10 -13.15 -9.15
C LEU A 122 -5.62 -13.04 -9.26
N VAL A 123 -6.15 -11.89 -9.72
CA VAL A 123 -7.59 -11.74 -9.95
C VAL A 123 -8.07 -12.66 -11.07
N LEU A 124 -7.29 -12.83 -12.16
CA LEU A 124 -7.61 -13.79 -13.23
C LEU A 124 -7.54 -15.23 -12.73
N LEU A 125 -6.54 -15.59 -11.94
CA LEU A 125 -6.41 -16.92 -11.34
C LEU A 125 -7.60 -17.24 -10.41
N LEU A 126 -8.12 -16.25 -9.67
CA LEU A 126 -9.34 -16.41 -8.87
C LEU A 126 -10.55 -16.73 -9.76
N ARG A 127 -10.68 -16.04 -10.89
CA ARG A 127 -11.77 -16.33 -11.82
C ARG A 127 -11.65 -17.73 -12.43
N LEU A 128 -10.45 -18.12 -12.85
CA LEU A 128 -10.19 -19.46 -13.36
C LEU A 128 -10.51 -20.52 -12.29
N ALA A 129 -10.07 -20.31 -11.06
CA ALA A 129 -10.39 -21.20 -9.93
C ALA A 129 -11.91 -21.32 -9.69
N GLN A 130 -12.65 -20.21 -9.84
CA GLN A 130 -14.11 -20.21 -9.73
C GLN A 130 -14.77 -21.04 -10.86
N LEU A 131 -14.25 -20.95 -12.09
CA LEU A 131 -14.78 -21.72 -13.22
C LEU A 131 -14.51 -23.23 -13.08
N ILE A 132 -13.35 -23.60 -12.55
CA ILE A 132 -12.95 -25.00 -12.30
C ILE A 132 -13.57 -25.56 -11.00
N GLY A 133 -14.11 -24.70 -10.12
CA GLY A 133 -14.66 -25.12 -8.83
C GLY A 133 -13.61 -25.36 -7.74
N ILE A 134 -12.36 -24.91 -7.93
CA ILE A 134 -11.28 -25.05 -6.95
C ILE A 134 -11.37 -23.93 -5.92
N LYS A 135 -11.02 -24.24 -4.67
CA LYS A 135 -10.96 -23.26 -3.57
C LYS A 135 -9.53 -22.71 -3.39
N PRO A 136 -9.18 -21.56 -3.98
CA PRO A 136 -7.80 -21.06 -4.10
C PRO A 136 -7.38 -20.26 -2.86
N ARG A 137 -7.25 -20.91 -1.67
CA ARG A 137 -6.89 -20.27 -0.39
C ARG A 137 -5.59 -19.47 -0.48
N LYS A 138 -4.53 -20.06 -1.07
CA LYS A 138 -3.23 -19.41 -1.18
C LYS A 138 -3.28 -18.16 -2.06
N VAL A 139 -4.07 -18.15 -3.11
CA VAL A 139 -4.23 -17.02 -4.03
C VAL A 139 -4.95 -15.87 -3.34
N LEU A 140 -5.99 -16.16 -2.54
CA LEU A 140 -6.70 -15.14 -1.75
C LEU A 140 -5.79 -14.51 -0.68
N LEU A 141 -4.95 -15.31 0.01
CA LEU A 141 -3.97 -14.77 0.96
C LEU A 141 -2.92 -13.94 0.24
N ALA A 142 -2.34 -14.42 -0.87
CA ALA A 142 -1.37 -13.66 -1.65
C ALA A 142 -1.94 -12.33 -2.14
N LEU A 143 -3.20 -12.30 -2.56
CA LEU A 143 -3.89 -11.07 -2.97
C LEU A 143 -3.99 -10.06 -1.82
N GLY A 144 -4.24 -10.54 -0.58
CA GLY A 144 -4.24 -9.70 0.61
C GLY A 144 -2.88 -9.06 0.90
N TYR A 145 -1.79 -9.82 0.75
CA TYR A 145 -0.43 -9.32 0.97
C TYR A 145 0.06 -8.38 -0.14
N ILE A 146 -0.33 -8.62 -1.40
CA ILE A 146 0.12 -7.84 -2.56
C ILE A 146 -0.64 -6.52 -2.66
N LYS A 147 -1.93 -6.49 -2.32
CA LYS A 147 -2.79 -5.31 -2.45
C LYS A 147 -2.17 -4.01 -1.90
N PRO A 148 -1.57 -3.94 -0.70
CA PRO A 148 -0.97 -2.70 -0.17
C PRO A 148 0.26 -2.20 -0.95
N TRP A 149 0.91 -3.08 -1.74
CA TRP A 149 2.14 -2.79 -2.47
C TRP A 149 1.90 -2.35 -3.92
N VAL A 150 0.66 -2.35 -4.38
CA VAL A 150 0.29 -1.86 -5.71
C VAL A 150 0.31 -0.32 -5.67
N MET A 151 1.31 0.29 -6.32
CA MET A 151 1.57 1.74 -6.26
C MET A 151 1.67 2.38 -7.65
N PHE A 152 0.94 1.85 -8.62
CA PHE A 152 0.96 2.36 -9.98
C PHE A 152 0.34 3.76 -10.11
N ASP A 153 -0.58 4.10 -9.21
CA ASP A 153 -1.17 5.44 -9.06
C ASP A 153 -0.12 6.48 -8.63
N VAL A 154 0.77 6.11 -7.71
CA VAL A 154 1.88 6.98 -7.26
C VAL A 154 2.87 7.23 -8.40
N TYR A 155 3.14 6.20 -9.23
CA TYR A 155 4.00 6.34 -10.40
C TYR A 155 3.43 7.32 -11.43
N LEU A 156 2.11 7.36 -11.61
CA LEU A 156 1.45 8.35 -12.48
C LEU A 156 1.73 9.79 -11.99
N VAL A 157 1.67 10.02 -10.69
CA VAL A 157 1.98 11.34 -10.12
C VAL A 157 3.47 11.66 -10.25
N ALA A 158 4.35 10.66 -10.06
CA ALA A 158 5.79 10.82 -10.28
C ALA A 158 6.13 11.22 -11.71
N LEU A 159 5.40 10.66 -12.68
CA LEU A 159 5.53 11.05 -14.09
C LEU A 159 5.17 12.53 -14.29
N GLY A 160 4.06 12.99 -13.71
CA GLY A 160 3.68 14.41 -13.74
C GLY A 160 4.75 15.31 -13.14
N VAL A 161 5.30 14.97 -11.96
CA VAL A 161 6.38 15.73 -11.32
C VAL A 161 7.64 15.75 -12.21
N THR A 162 7.98 14.61 -12.81
CA THR A 162 9.14 14.52 -13.73
C THR A 162 8.97 15.40 -14.96
N MET A 163 7.75 15.47 -15.53
CA MET A 163 7.48 16.36 -16.66
C MET A 163 7.77 17.82 -16.32
N PHE A 164 7.35 18.30 -15.17
CA PHE A 164 7.65 19.66 -14.72
C PHE A 164 9.15 19.86 -14.49
N LYS A 165 9.82 18.89 -13.87
CA LYS A 165 11.26 18.95 -13.57
C LYS A 165 12.12 19.00 -14.84
N VAL A 166 11.77 18.22 -15.85
CA VAL A 166 12.53 18.14 -17.11
C VAL A 166 12.29 19.37 -17.99
N ARG A 167 11.10 19.96 -17.94
CA ARG A 167 10.75 21.15 -18.73
C ARG A 167 11.68 22.36 -18.47
N GLU A 168 12.32 22.41 -17.30
CA GLU A 168 13.31 23.45 -16.98
C GLU A 168 14.61 23.31 -17.79
N TYR A 169 14.93 22.07 -18.25
CA TYR A 169 16.21 21.76 -18.91
C TYR A 169 16.08 21.47 -20.40
N ALA A 170 14.91 21.05 -20.87
CA ALA A 170 14.70 20.61 -22.25
C ALA A 170 13.26 20.75 -22.74
N THR A 171 13.09 20.82 -24.07
CA THR A 171 11.77 20.73 -24.72
C THR A 171 11.26 19.30 -24.62
N LEU A 172 10.12 19.14 -23.97
CA LEU A 172 9.52 17.84 -23.69
C LEU A 172 8.38 17.58 -24.68
N GLN A 173 8.43 16.43 -25.34
CA GLN A 173 7.34 15.92 -26.17
C GLN A 173 6.66 14.76 -25.48
N VAL A 174 5.33 14.73 -25.56
CA VAL A 174 4.49 13.69 -24.95
C VAL A 174 4.13 12.67 -26.03
N ASP A 175 4.45 11.42 -25.81
CA ASP A 175 4.13 10.34 -26.72
C ASP A 175 2.70 9.78 -26.47
N ILE A 176 2.09 9.23 -27.53
CA ILE A 176 0.72 8.68 -27.46
C ILE A 176 0.57 7.54 -26.43
N TYR A 177 1.64 6.83 -26.12
CA TYR A 177 1.64 5.75 -25.14
C TYR A 177 1.44 6.22 -23.69
N LEU A 178 1.61 7.52 -23.43
CA LEU A 178 1.22 8.12 -22.16
C LEU A 178 -0.27 7.91 -21.87
N ILE A 179 -1.11 7.95 -22.89
CA ILE A 179 -2.56 7.70 -22.75
C ILE A 179 -2.79 6.26 -22.25
N ALA A 180 -2.10 5.27 -22.83
CA ALA A 180 -2.19 3.88 -22.38
C ALA A 180 -1.74 3.73 -20.92
N PHE A 181 -0.69 4.46 -20.51
CA PHE A 181 -0.21 4.47 -19.13
C PHE A 181 -1.26 5.06 -18.17
N ILE A 182 -1.86 6.21 -18.51
CA ILE A 182 -2.92 6.85 -17.71
C ILE A 182 -4.11 5.91 -17.55
N PHE A 183 -4.59 5.31 -18.64
CA PHE A 183 -5.71 4.36 -18.58
C PHE A 183 -5.37 3.14 -17.70
N THR A 184 -4.17 2.58 -17.83
CA THR A 184 -3.73 1.47 -16.98
C THR A 184 -3.71 1.85 -15.50
N ALA A 185 -3.22 3.05 -15.18
CA ALA A 185 -3.21 3.56 -13.81
C ALA A 185 -4.62 3.74 -13.24
N LEU A 186 -5.53 4.34 -14.02
CA LEU A 186 -6.92 4.52 -13.62
C LEU A 186 -7.65 3.19 -13.44
N LEU A 187 -7.47 2.23 -14.36
CA LEU A 187 -8.05 0.89 -14.26
C LEU A 187 -7.50 0.12 -13.05
N THR A 188 -6.22 0.24 -12.76
CA THR A 188 -5.58 -0.39 -11.59
C THR A 188 -6.14 0.18 -10.30
N THR A 189 -6.28 1.51 -10.22
CA THR A 189 -6.88 2.20 -9.07
C THR A 189 -8.36 1.83 -8.91
N LEU A 190 -9.11 1.76 -10.00
CA LEU A 190 -10.51 1.33 -9.99
C LEU A 190 -10.64 -0.11 -9.48
N LEU A 191 -9.79 -1.02 -9.98
CA LEU A 191 -9.75 -2.40 -9.52
C LEU A 191 -9.41 -2.50 -8.03
N PHE A 192 -8.41 -1.71 -7.57
CA PHE A 192 -8.00 -1.66 -6.17
C PHE A 192 -9.15 -1.23 -5.23
N ILE A 193 -9.93 -0.22 -5.61
CA ILE A 193 -11.07 0.31 -4.84
C ILE A 193 -12.24 -0.69 -4.84
N LYS A 194 -12.56 -1.24 -6.00
CA LYS A 194 -13.77 -2.08 -6.17
C LYS A 194 -13.57 -3.53 -5.74
N LEU A 195 -12.33 -4.01 -5.64
CA LEU A 195 -12.04 -5.37 -5.21
C LEU A 195 -12.15 -5.51 -3.70
N ASN A 196 -13.24 -6.11 -3.25
CA ASN A 196 -13.49 -6.39 -1.83
C ASN A 196 -13.04 -7.82 -1.49
N LEU A 197 -11.92 -7.95 -0.76
CA LEU A 197 -11.36 -9.23 -0.34
C LEU A 197 -12.31 -10.04 0.55
N ASN A 198 -13.04 -9.38 1.46
CA ASN A 198 -13.97 -10.06 2.36
C ASN A 198 -15.14 -10.69 1.59
N ALA A 199 -15.63 -9.98 0.56
CA ALA A 199 -16.65 -10.52 -0.31
C ALA A 199 -16.14 -11.75 -1.08
N LEU A 200 -14.90 -11.70 -1.62
CA LEU A 200 -14.29 -12.84 -2.31
C LEU A 200 -14.11 -14.04 -1.38
N TRP A 201 -13.65 -13.82 -0.14
CA TRP A 201 -13.57 -14.91 0.84
C TRP A 201 -14.94 -15.53 1.09
N ASN A 202 -16.01 -14.74 1.18
CA ASN A 202 -17.37 -15.24 1.39
C ASN A 202 -17.90 -16.00 0.17
N ASP A 203 -17.55 -15.60 -1.05
CA ASP A 203 -17.96 -16.26 -2.27
C ASP A 203 -17.29 -17.63 -2.46
N PHE A 204 -15.98 -17.74 -2.16
CA PHE A 204 -15.23 -19.00 -2.26
C PHE A 204 -15.41 -19.93 -1.06
N TYR A 205 -15.59 -19.36 0.12
CA TYR A 205 -15.76 -20.08 1.38
C TYR A 205 -17.03 -19.59 2.08
N PRO A 206 -18.23 -19.93 1.57
CA PRO A 206 -19.46 -19.54 2.24
C PRO A 206 -19.46 -20.08 3.66
N GLN A 207 -19.71 -19.21 4.59
CA GLN A 207 -19.70 -19.52 6.02
C GLN A 207 -20.87 -20.43 6.31
N GLN A 208 -20.61 -21.72 6.54
CA GLN A 208 -21.64 -22.68 6.90
C GLN A 208 -22.25 -22.39 8.28
N HIS A 209 -21.52 -21.67 9.14
CA HIS A 209 -21.95 -21.28 10.47
C HIS A 209 -21.60 -19.81 10.72
N LEU A 210 -22.41 -18.90 10.19
CA LEU A 210 -22.42 -17.52 10.66
C LEU A 210 -22.84 -17.53 12.13
N LEU A 211 -22.06 -16.90 13.00
CA LEU A 211 -22.42 -16.73 14.40
C LEU A 211 -23.71 -15.88 14.46
N THR A 212 -24.83 -16.54 14.70
CA THR A 212 -26.14 -15.89 14.86
C THR A 212 -26.46 -15.60 16.33
N ARG A 213 -25.72 -16.22 17.24
CA ARG A 213 -25.81 -15.98 18.69
C ARG A 213 -24.41 -15.71 19.24
N LEU A 214 -24.33 -14.87 20.24
CA LEU A 214 -23.08 -14.65 20.98
C LEU A 214 -22.67 -15.98 21.62
N PRO A 215 -21.48 -16.51 21.33
CA PRO A 215 -20.99 -17.72 21.99
C PRO A 215 -20.65 -17.38 23.45
N GLU A 216 -20.66 -18.41 24.32
CA GLU A 216 -20.24 -18.27 25.72
C GLU A 216 -18.78 -17.79 25.85
N GLN A 217 -17.94 -18.16 24.87
CA GLN A 217 -16.56 -17.68 24.76
C GLN A 217 -16.48 -16.47 23.81
N ALA A 218 -15.62 -15.52 24.13
CA ALA A 218 -15.39 -14.34 23.29
C ALA A 218 -15.03 -14.76 21.85
N PRO A 219 -15.70 -14.21 20.83
CA PRO A 219 -15.44 -14.56 19.46
C PRO A 219 -14.03 -14.09 19.03
N CYS A 220 -13.30 -14.99 18.35
CA CYS A 220 -11.98 -14.72 17.81
C CYS A 220 -12.09 -14.18 16.38
N LEU A 221 -11.29 -13.17 16.04
CA LEU A 221 -11.18 -12.64 14.68
C LEU A 221 -9.83 -12.99 14.06
N CYS A 222 -9.85 -13.57 12.86
CA CYS A 222 -8.65 -13.76 12.09
C CYS A 222 -8.23 -12.45 11.41
N THR A 223 -6.99 -12.01 11.60
CA THR A 223 -6.43 -10.78 10.98
C THR A 223 -6.30 -10.87 9.48
N GLU A 224 -6.04 -12.06 8.92
CA GLU A 224 -5.75 -12.26 7.50
C GLU A 224 -7.01 -12.31 6.63
N CYS A 225 -8.03 -13.09 7.05
CA CYS A 225 -9.25 -13.26 6.26
C CYS A 225 -10.49 -12.58 6.87
N GLN A 226 -10.32 -11.86 7.99
CA GLN A 226 -11.37 -11.14 8.73
C GLN A 226 -12.59 -12.03 9.08
N TYR A 227 -12.35 -13.33 9.28
CA TYR A 227 -13.38 -14.27 9.68
C TYR A 227 -13.53 -14.32 11.20
N THR A 228 -14.77 -14.12 11.68
CA THR A 228 -15.13 -14.23 13.10
C THR A 228 -15.61 -15.64 13.41
N PHE A 229 -15.05 -16.29 14.41
CA PHE A 229 -15.37 -17.66 14.83
C PHE A 229 -15.24 -17.83 16.35
N SER A 230 -15.87 -18.88 16.89
CA SER A 230 -15.85 -19.16 18.34
C SER A 230 -14.70 -20.10 18.74
N THR A 231 -14.41 -21.10 17.92
CA THR A 231 -13.41 -22.13 18.25
C THR A 231 -12.31 -22.19 17.21
N PRO A 232 -11.03 -22.02 17.61
CA PRO A 232 -9.90 -22.18 16.71
C PRO A 232 -9.69 -23.66 16.37
N PHE A 233 -9.09 -23.90 15.20
CA PHE A 233 -8.58 -25.20 14.84
C PHE A 233 -7.15 -25.34 15.35
N PHE A 234 -6.75 -26.52 15.86
CA PHE A 234 -5.40 -26.74 16.37
C PHE A 234 -4.57 -27.60 15.41
N ASP A 235 -3.34 -27.17 15.14
CA ASP A 235 -2.36 -27.93 14.38
C ASP A 235 -1.77 -29.08 15.24
N LYS A 236 -1.03 -30.02 14.60
CA LYS A 236 -0.29 -31.12 15.28
C LYS A 236 0.62 -30.62 16.42
N LYS A 237 1.03 -29.33 16.38
CA LYS A 237 1.84 -28.67 17.42
C LYS A 237 1.00 -27.87 18.45
N GLN A 238 -0.30 -28.14 18.57
CA GLN A 238 -1.22 -27.43 19.46
C GLN A 238 -1.26 -25.90 19.23
N ARG A 239 -1.01 -25.45 18.01
CA ARG A 239 -1.06 -24.01 17.66
C ARG A 239 -2.43 -23.67 17.11
N PRO A 240 -3.09 -22.60 17.59
CA PRO A 240 -4.39 -22.21 17.08
C PRO A 240 -4.29 -21.65 15.65
N LEU A 241 -5.09 -22.20 14.77
CA LEU A 241 -5.22 -21.84 13.35
C LEU A 241 -6.63 -21.35 13.05
N CYS A 242 -6.73 -20.43 12.12
CA CYS A 242 -8.02 -20.01 11.59
C CYS A 242 -8.68 -21.17 10.82
N PRO A 243 -9.94 -21.52 11.10
CA PRO A 243 -10.64 -22.61 10.39
C PRO A 243 -10.87 -22.33 8.90
N ARG A 244 -10.82 -21.06 8.49
CA ARG A 244 -11.07 -20.62 7.10
C ARG A 244 -9.79 -20.55 6.26
N CYS A 245 -8.78 -19.83 6.71
CA CYS A 245 -7.55 -19.59 5.93
C CYS A 245 -6.35 -20.40 6.40
N TYR A 246 -6.42 -21.05 7.57
CA TYR A 246 -5.33 -21.78 8.23
C TYR A 246 -4.11 -20.93 8.58
N SER A 247 -4.26 -19.60 8.59
CA SER A 247 -3.24 -18.72 9.14
C SER A 247 -3.14 -18.90 10.66
N ARG A 248 -1.93 -18.67 11.19
CA ARG A 248 -1.67 -18.75 12.63
C ARG A 248 -2.31 -17.56 13.35
N LEU A 249 -2.95 -17.85 14.47
CA LEU A 249 -3.59 -16.83 15.32
C LEU A 249 -2.65 -16.33 16.43
N ASP A 250 -1.56 -17.05 16.67
CA ASP A 250 -0.66 -16.93 17.82
C ASP A 250 0.50 -15.96 17.62
N THR A 251 0.34 -14.82 17.06
CA THR A 251 1.40 -13.82 17.24
C THR A 251 1.14 -13.03 18.50
N PRO A 252 1.89 -13.27 19.60
CA PRO A 252 1.69 -12.50 20.84
C PRO A 252 1.87 -11.00 20.53
N PRO A 253 1.02 -10.15 21.11
CA PRO A 253 1.03 -8.71 20.86
C PRO A 253 2.41 -8.07 21.15
N ALA A 254 3.15 -8.62 22.11
CA ALA A 254 4.51 -8.18 22.43
C ALA A 254 5.49 -8.36 21.26
N ILE A 255 5.41 -9.49 20.54
CA ILE A 255 6.31 -9.74 19.39
C ILE A 255 5.97 -8.79 18.23
N LYS A 256 4.70 -8.53 17.99
CA LYS A 256 4.28 -7.55 16.98
C LYS A 256 4.83 -6.16 17.32
N LEU A 257 4.70 -5.75 18.57
CA LEU A 257 5.19 -4.47 19.06
C LEU A 257 6.71 -4.35 18.94
N GLN A 258 7.47 -5.39 19.33
CA GLN A 258 8.93 -5.41 19.16
C GLN A 258 9.35 -5.30 17.69
N ARG A 259 8.69 -6.00 16.78
CA ARG A 259 8.98 -5.92 15.34
C ARG A 259 8.70 -4.52 14.80
N THR A 260 7.60 -3.90 15.22
CA THR A 260 7.25 -2.53 14.81
C THR A 260 8.30 -1.53 15.32
N TRP A 261 8.77 -1.64 16.57
CA TRP A 261 9.86 -0.84 17.10
C TRP A 261 11.15 -1.04 16.32
N ALA A 262 11.57 -2.29 16.09
CA ALA A 262 12.81 -2.60 15.37
C ALA A 262 12.80 -2.02 13.95
N THR A 263 11.71 -2.19 13.20
CA THR A 263 11.59 -1.68 11.83
C THR A 263 11.49 -0.15 11.80
N LEU A 264 10.85 0.49 12.78
CA LEU A 264 10.77 1.94 12.87
C LEU A 264 12.13 2.56 13.20
N ILE A 265 12.85 2.02 14.20
CA ILE A 265 14.18 2.52 14.58
C ILE A 265 15.16 2.37 13.41
N ALA A 266 15.15 1.21 12.74
CA ALA A 266 15.96 1.02 11.54
C ALA A 266 15.63 2.04 10.44
N GLY A 267 14.33 2.32 10.22
CA GLY A 267 13.89 3.36 9.28
C GLY A 267 14.35 4.76 9.67
N ILE A 268 14.33 5.12 10.96
CA ILE A 268 14.83 6.40 11.46
C ILE A 268 16.35 6.51 11.20
N ILE A 269 17.12 5.48 11.53
CA ILE A 269 18.58 5.47 11.31
C ILE A 269 18.91 5.68 9.82
N MET A 270 18.17 5.01 8.91
CA MET A 270 18.38 5.17 7.47
C MET A 270 17.95 6.55 6.94
N MET A 271 17.03 7.24 7.63
CA MET A 271 16.55 8.55 7.22
C MET A 271 17.62 9.66 7.38
N PHE A 272 18.56 9.53 8.33
CA PHE A 272 19.67 10.48 8.50
C PHE A 272 20.55 10.59 7.26
N PRO A 273 21.21 9.51 6.79
CA PRO A 273 22.02 9.59 5.57
C PRO A 273 21.19 9.90 4.32
N ALA A 274 19.90 9.52 4.27
CA ALA A 274 19.02 9.84 3.17
C ALA A 274 18.84 11.35 2.94
N ASN A 275 18.83 12.14 4.01
CA ASN A 275 18.66 13.61 3.92
C ASN A 275 20.00 14.36 3.83
N LEU A 276 21.09 13.79 4.30
CA LEU A 276 22.40 14.45 4.32
C LEU A 276 23.22 14.20 3.04
N LEU A 277 23.10 13.01 2.48
CA LEU A 277 23.84 12.64 1.26
C LEU A 277 23.13 13.17 0.01
N PRO A 278 23.87 13.36 -1.11
CA PRO A 278 23.25 13.74 -2.37
C PRO A 278 22.39 12.61 -2.92
N ILE A 279 21.17 12.95 -3.36
CA ILE A 279 20.23 12.00 -3.98
C ILE A 279 20.45 11.92 -5.49
N SER A 280 20.95 13.01 -6.08
CA SER A 280 21.28 13.08 -7.50
C SER A 280 22.52 13.93 -7.73
N VAL A 281 23.29 13.57 -8.74
CA VAL A 281 24.44 14.34 -9.21
C VAL A 281 24.23 14.62 -10.70
N ILE A 282 24.22 15.90 -11.06
CA ILE A 282 24.08 16.37 -12.44
C ILE A 282 25.44 16.86 -12.91
N TYR A 283 25.93 16.32 -14.01
CA TYR A 283 27.15 16.78 -14.68
C TYR A 283 26.77 17.67 -15.85
N LEU A 284 27.16 18.94 -15.76
CA LEU A 284 26.99 19.94 -16.81
C LEU A 284 28.36 20.41 -17.28
N ASN A 285 28.72 20.16 -18.53
CA ASN A 285 30.03 20.57 -19.10
C ASN A 285 31.24 20.17 -18.23
N GLY A 286 31.20 18.99 -17.60
CA GLY A 286 32.28 18.53 -16.72
C GLY A 286 32.22 19.02 -15.26
N ALA A 287 31.35 19.97 -14.94
CA ALA A 287 31.11 20.40 -13.56
C ALA A 287 30.03 19.52 -12.89
N ALA A 288 30.38 18.88 -11.77
CA ALA A 288 29.45 18.06 -11.00
C ALA A 288 28.68 18.93 -9.99
N SER A 289 27.37 19.00 -10.10
CA SER A 289 26.49 19.58 -9.09
C SER A 289 25.74 18.48 -8.35
N ALA A 290 26.09 18.29 -7.08
CA ALA A 290 25.41 17.31 -6.22
C ALA A 290 24.22 17.97 -5.54
N SER A 291 23.04 17.40 -5.69
CA SER A 291 21.82 17.90 -5.06
C SER A 291 21.28 16.93 -4.01
N THR A 292 21.07 17.46 -2.80
CA THR A 292 20.33 16.79 -1.72
C THR A 292 18.83 16.95 -1.93
N LEU A 293 17.99 16.25 -1.17
CA LEU A 293 16.53 16.45 -1.21
C LEU A 293 16.13 17.91 -0.98
N MET A 294 16.73 18.56 0.03
CA MET A 294 16.41 19.95 0.37
C MET A 294 16.93 20.94 -0.66
N SER A 295 18.17 20.77 -1.17
CA SER A 295 18.71 21.68 -2.19
C SER A 295 17.92 21.59 -3.50
N GLY A 296 17.38 20.41 -3.85
CA GLY A 296 16.48 20.27 -4.99
C GLY A 296 15.19 21.07 -4.84
N VAL A 297 14.59 21.11 -3.64
CA VAL A 297 13.40 21.93 -3.37
C VAL A 297 13.74 23.42 -3.48
N ILE A 298 14.85 23.85 -2.91
CA ILE A 298 15.32 25.26 -2.96
C ILE A 298 15.52 25.70 -4.42
N SER A 299 16.17 24.88 -5.24
CA SER A 299 16.37 25.17 -6.67
C SER A 299 15.07 25.41 -7.42
N PHE A 300 13.99 24.62 -7.12
CA PHE A 300 12.67 24.88 -7.72
C PHE A 300 12.04 26.20 -7.25
N VAL A 301 12.28 26.61 -6.00
CA VAL A 301 11.81 27.91 -5.49
C VAL A 301 12.55 29.05 -6.22
N GLU A 302 13.86 28.93 -6.39
CA GLU A 302 14.69 29.92 -7.10
C GLU A 302 14.33 30.03 -8.58
N SER A 303 13.96 28.89 -9.22
CA SER A 303 13.46 28.87 -10.61
C SER A 303 12.02 29.40 -10.75
N GLY A 304 11.35 29.85 -9.67
CA GLY A 304 9.99 30.37 -9.68
C GLY A 304 8.89 29.31 -9.79
N SER A 305 9.25 28.01 -9.78
CA SER A 305 8.31 26.88 -9.88
C SER A 305 7.75 26.48 -8.51
N TYR A 306 7.09 27.40 -7.80
CA TYR A 306 6.62 27.22 -6.42
C TYR A 306 5.69 26.02 -6.23
N PHE A 307 4.82 25.74 -7.19
CA PHE A 307 3.89 24.60 -7.12
C PHE A 307 4.66 23.27 -7.11
N VAL A 308 5.66 23.12 -7.97
CA VAL A 308 6.48 21.90 -8.04
C VAL A 308 7.32 21.75 -6.78
N ALA A 309 7.94 22.85 -6.31
CA ALA A 309 8.69 22.90 -5.06
C ALA A 309 7.83 22.42 -3.89
N LEU A 310 6.58 22.89 -3.78
CA LEU A 310 5.64 22.50 -2.72
C LEU A 310 5.30 20.98 -2.79
N VAL A 311 4.98 20.47 -3.97
CA VAL A 311 4.63 19.06 -4.17
C VAL A 311 5.82 18.15 -3.82
N VAL A 312 7.03 18.48 -4.30
CA VAL A 312 8.24 17.72 -3.98
C VAL A 312 8.57 17.80 -2.50
N PHE A 313 8.51 18.97 -1.88
CA PHE A 313 8.75 19.14 -0.44
C PHE A 313 7.79 18.28 0.40
N ILE A 314 6.50 18.33 0.08
CA ILE A 314 5.49 17.54 0.80
C ILE A 314 5.77 16.05 0.63
N ALA A 315 5.97 15.58 -0.59
CA ALA A 315 6.10 14.15 -0.88
C ALA A 315 7.42 13.54 -0.36
N SER A 316 8.55 14.25 -0.55
CA SER A 316 9.88 13.70 -0.30
C SER A 316 10.40 13.96 1.12
N ILE A 317 9.95 15.04 1.77
CA ILE A 317 10.44 15.44 3.10
C ILE A 317 9.34 15.38 4.14
N PHE A 318 8.23 16.09 3.92
CA PHE A 318 7.18 16.22 4.94
C PHE A 318 6.46 14.91 5.24
N ILE A 319 6.07 14.14 4.22
CA ILE A 319 5.35 12.87 4.37
C ILE A 319 6.19 11.82 5.12
N PRO A 320 7.45 11.49 4.71
CA PRO A 320 8.25 10.49 5.40
C PRO A 320 8.54 10.86 6.86
N ILE A 321 8.85 12.12 7.11
CA ILE A 321 9.14 12.62 8.47
C ILE A 321 7.88 12.57 9.33
N SER A 322 6.75 13.09 8.85
CA SER A 322 5.47 13.06 9.57
C SER A 322 5.04 11.64 9.92
N LYS A 323 5.21 10.70 8.99
CA LYS A 323 4.90 9.29 9.20
C LYS A 323 5.73 8.68 10.33
N ILE A 324 7.04 8.97 10.37
CA ILE A 324 7.93 8.53 11.45
C ILE A 324 7.46 9.10 12.79
N PHE A 325 7.18 10.40 12.87
CA PHE A 325 6.72 11.04 14.11
C PHE A 325 5.37 10.48 14.58
N ILE A 326 4.42 10.27 13.68
CA ILE A 326 3.12 9.71 14.04
C ILE A 326 3.27 8.27 14.54
N LEU A 327 4.04 7.42 13.86
CA LEU A 327 4.27 6.03 14.29
C LEU A 327 5.00 5.99 15.63
N LEU A 328 6.01 6.84 15.83
CA LEU A 328 6.74 6.95 17.09
C LEU A 328 5.80 7.38 18.22
N TYR A 329 4.96 8.39 18.00
CA TYR A 329 3.96 8.82 18.95
C TYR A 329 3.00 7.69 19.34
N LEU A 330 2.45 6.94 18.34
CA LEU A 330 1.56 5.82 18.60
C LEU A 330 2.24 4.70 19.38
N LEU A 331 3.50 4.37 19.05
CA LEU A 331 4.28 3.36 19.78
C LEU A 331 4.59 3.79 21.21
N ILE A 332 4.93 5.05 21.44
CA ILE A 332 5.14 5.62 22.78
C ILE A 332 3.84 5.55 23.59
N CYS A 333 2.70 5.91 22.99
CA CYS A 333 1.40 5.79 23.64
C CYS A 333 1.09 4.35 24.06
N VAL A 334 1.40 3.38 23.22
CA VAL A 334 1.22 1.95 23.56
C VAL A 334 2.21 1.51 24.64
N HIS A 335 3.48 1.90 24.54
CA HIS A 335 4.52 1.44 25.45
C HIS A 335 4.33 1.98 26.88
N PHE A 336 4.03 3.28 27.01
CA PHE A 336 3.85 3.94 28.30
C PHE A 336 2.39 3.97 28.79
N ASN A 337 1.47 3.31 28.09
CA ASN A 337 0.04 3.30 28.42
C ASN A 337 -0.54 4.71 28.61
N LEU A 338 -0.21 5.66 27.75
CA LEU A 338 -0.64 7.05 27.88
C LEU A 338 -2.16 7.19 27.67
N ASN A 339 -2.78 8.05 28.49
CA ASN A 339 -4.21 8.32 28.41
C ASN A 339 -4.49 9.43 27.37
N GLN A 340 -4.63 9.03 26.12
CA GLN A 340 -4.93 9.96 25.03
C GLN A 340 -6.26 9.58 24.37
N PRO A 341 -6.99 10.54 23.77
CA PRO A 341 -8.27 10.26 23.11
C PRO A 341 -8.07 9.28 21.94
N ILE A 342 -8.68 8.10 22.08
CA ILE A 342 -8.54 6.98 21.14
C ILE A 342 -8.91 7.35 19.71
N GLN A 343 -9.93 8.20 19.52
CA GLN A 343 -10.38 8.66 18.21
C GLN A 343 -9.27 9.43 17.47
N ARG A 344 -8.46 10.22 18.19
CA ARG A 344 -7.32 10.95 17.60
C ARG A 344 -6.22 9.99 17.15
N GLN A 345 -5.90 8.98 17.96
CA GLN A 345 -4.90 7.96 17.64
C GLN A 345 -5.32 7.13 16.41
N MET A 346 -6.58 6.73 16.33
CA MET A 346 -7.12 5.99 15.19
C MET A 346 -7.10 6.83 13.90
N ARG A 347 -7.45 8.12 13.99
CA ARG A 347 -7.38 9.03 12.84
C ARG A 347 -5.94 9.18 12.33
N LEU A 348 -4.97 9.35 13.23
CA LEU A 348 -3.55 9.42 12.88
C LEU A 348 -3.07 8.13 12.21
N LEU A 349 -3.47 6.97 12.71
CA LEU A 349 -3.14 5.68 12.10
C LEU A 349 -3.68 5.56 10.68
N HIS A 350 -4.95 5.94 10.44
CA HIS A 350 -5.53 5.94 9.10
C HIS A 350 -4.81 6.89 8.15
N ILE A 351 -4.41 8.09 8.63
CA ILE A 351 -3.60 9.03 7.85
C ILE A 351 -2.27 8.39 7.45
N VAL A 352 -1.56 7.74 8.37
CA VAL A 352 -0.29 7.06 8.07
C VAL A 352 -0.45 5.98 6.99
N HIS A 353 -1.50 5.18 7.08
CA HIS A 353 -1.76 4.15 6.07
C HIS A 353 -2.10 4.74 4.69
N PHE A 354 -2.90 5.80 4.65
CA PHE A 354 -3.26 6.46 3.40
C PHE A 354 -2.06 7.16 2.75
N VAL A 355 -1.35 7.99 3.52
CA VAL A 355 -0.25 8.83 3.04
C VAL A 355 1.05 8.03 2.83
N GLY A 356 1.18 6.88 3.51
CA GLY A 356 2.40 6.07 3.48
C GLY A 356 2.81 5.61 2.07
N ARG A 357 1.88 5.41 1.16
CA ARG A 357 2.15 5.04 -0.24
C ARG A 357 2.85 6.15 -1.03
N TRP A 358 2.55 7.40 -0.72
CA TRP A 358 3.11 8.57 -1.41
C TRP A 358 4.60 8.79 -1.13
N SER A 359 5.12 8.21 -0.05
CA SER A 359 6.56 8.28 0.27
C SER A 359 7.48 7.67 -0.79
N MET A 360 6.97 6.83 -1.71
CA MET A 360 7.77 6.24 -2.79
C MET A 360 7.86 7.10 -4.05
N LEU A 361 7.16 8.24 -4.08
CA LEU A 361 7.07 9.10 -5.26
C LEU A 361 8.45 9.53 -5.77
N ASP A 362 9.34 9.91 -4.86
CA ASP A 362 10.66 10.42 -5.21
C ASP A 362 11.57 9.38 -5.87
N LEU A 363 11.47 8.11 -5.43
CA LEU A 363 12.19 7.01 -6.08
C LEU A 363 11.71 6.78 -7.53
N PHE A 364 10.41 6.95 -7.76
CA PHE A 364 9.85 6.84 -9.12
C PHE A 364 10.27 8.01 -10.01
N VAL A 365 10.34 9.23 -9.46
CA VAL A 365 10.88 10.39 -10.15
C VAL A 365 12.33 10.16 -10.55
N LEU A 366 13.16 9.62 -9.64
CA LEU A 366 14.56 9.29 -9.95
C LEU A 366 14.68 8.27 -11.09
N ALA A 367 13.85 7.22 -11.09
CA ALA A 367 13.86 6.22 -12.17
C ALA A 367 13.49 6.83 -13.52
N LEU A 368 12.52 7.72 -13.55
CA LEU A 368 12.12 8.43 -14.78
C LEU A 368 13.22 9.38 -15.25
N MET A 369 13.83 10.12 -14.34
CA MET A 369 14.98 11.00 -14.67
C MET A 369 16.14 10.19 -15.25
N MET A 370 16.46 9.03 -14.68
CA MET A 370 17.49 8.12 -15.22
C MET A 370 17.14 7.57 -16.61
N SER A 371 15.86 7.40 -16.92
CA SER A 371 15.43 6.97 -18.26
C SER A 371 15.71 8.03 -19.32
N LEU A 372 15.57 9.31 -18.97
CA LEU A 372 15.72 10.44 -19.88
C LEU A 372 17.17 10.83 -20.17
N VAL A 373 18.12 10.38 -19.34
CA VAL A 373 19.52 10.77 -19.49
C VAL A 373 20.33 9.69 -20.23
N THR A 374 21.12 10.11 -21.20
CA THR A 374 22.02 9.24 -21.96
C THR A 374 23.46 9.63 -21.67
N ARG A 375 24.32 8.66 -21.30
CA ARG A 375 25.75 8.91 -21.05
C ARG A 375 26.44 9.46 -22.31
N GLY A 376 27.31 10.45 -22.11
CA GLY A 376 28.15 11.01 -23.17
C GLY A 376 27.55 12.22 -23.87
N GLN A 377 26.48 12.79 -23.36
CA GLN A 377 25.94 14.07 -23.79
C GLN A 377 26.29 15.20 -22.81
N ILE A 378 25.94 16.45 -23.18
CA ILE A 378 26.27 17.68 -22.42
C ILE A 378 25.73 17.63 -20.98
N ILE A 379 24.65 16.87 -20.76
CA ILE A 379 24.01 16.66 -19.45
C ILE A 379 24.08 15.17 -19.12
N ASP A 380 24.83 14.79 -18.08
CA ASP A 380 24.83 13.44 -17.51
C ASP A 380 24.21 13.49 -16.09
N PHE A 381 23.33 12.54 -15.81
CA PHE A 381 22.65 12.42 -14.52
C PHE A 381 23.01 11.10 -13.87
N SER A 382 23.48 11.14 -12.63
CA SER A 382 23.72 9.95 -11.83
C SER A 382 22.92 10.01 -10.53
N VAL A 383 22.45 8.84 -10.10
CA VAL A 383 21.81 8.68 -8.79
C VAL A 383 22.86 8.78 -7.71
N GLY A 384 22.57 9.51 -6.63
CA GLY A 384 23.46 9.59 -5.49
C GLY A 384 23.22 8.46 -4.46
N PRO A 385 24.15 8.26 -3.50
CA PRO A 385 24.03 7.24 -2.49
C PRO A 385 22.81 7.42 -1.57
N ALA A 386 22.28 8.63 -1.42
CA ALA A 386 21.08 8.88 -0.62
C ALA A 386 19.85 8.10 -1.12
N ALA A 387 19.76 7.78 -2.40
CA ALA A 387 18.62 7.03 -2.95
C ALA A 387 18.48 5.63 -2.35
N PHE A 388 19.61 4.97 -2.03
CA PHE A 388 19.61 3.68 -1.33
C PHE A 388 19.03 3.83 0.08
N TYR A 389 19.54 4.78 0.86
CA TYR A 389 19.12 5.00 2.25
C TYR A 389 17.67 5.48 2.32
N PHE A 390 17.26 6.33 1.40
CA PHE A 390 15.88 6.81 1.29
C PHE A 390 14.91 5.67 0.96
N GLY A 391 15.23 4.85 -0.03
CA GLY A 391 14.43 3.67 -0.39
C GLY A 391 14.30 2.68 0.77
N ALA A 392 15.40 2.41 1.48
CA ALA A 392 15.40 1.55 2.67
C ALA A 392 14.55 2.15 3.81
N ALA A 393 14.68 3.44 4.10
CA ALA A 393 13.90 4.14 5.12
C ALA A 393 12.40 4.09 4.83
N VAL A 394 11.99 4.38 3.60
CA VAL A 394 10.59 4.33 3.17
C VAL A 394 10.03 2.92 3.28
N PHE A 395 10.77 1.92 2.82
CA PHE A 395 10.37 0.51 2.89
C PHE A 395 10.20 0.02 4.33
N LEU A 396 11.18 0.28 5.20
CA LEU A 396 11.15 -0.10 6.61
C LEU A 396 10.00 0.58 7.36
N THR A 397 9.75 1.86 7.10
CA THR A 397 8.61 2.56 7.71
C THR A 397 7.27 2.09 7.20
N MET A 398 7.17 1.59 5.95
CA MET A 398 5.95 0.94 5.44
C MET A 398 5.70 -0.40 6.13
N ILE A 399 6.74 -1.21 6.30
CA ILE A 399 6.64 -2.46 7.06
C ILE A 399 6.21 -2.17 8.50
N SER A 400 6.81 -1.16 9.14
CA SER A 400 6.44 -0.76 10.50
C SER A 400 4.96 -0.38 10.59
N ALA A 401 4.46 0.45 9.67
CA ALA A 401 3.06 0.83 9.62
C ALA A 401 2.12 -0.36 9.41
N SER A 402 2.50 -1.32 8.54
CA SER A 402 1.68 -2.51 8.26
C SER A 402 1.66 -3.52 9.40
N GLN A 403 2.69 -3.54 10.25
CA GLN A 403 2.78 -4.44 11.41
C GLN A 403 2.11 -3.87 12.66
N PHE A 404 1.84 -2.57 12.69
CA PHE A 404 1.19 -1.92 13.83
C PHE A 404 -0.27 -2.39 13.95
N ASP A 405 -0.60 -2.96 15.11
CA ASP A 405 -1.95 -3.49 15.39
C ASP A 405 -2.77 -2.46 16.18
N SER A 406 -3.83 -1.92 15.55
CA SER A 406 -4.74 -0.93 16.15
C SER A 406 -5.42 -1.41 17.43
N ARG A 407 -5.59 -2.73 17.58
CA ARG A 407 -6.22 -3.35 18.77
C ARG A 407 -5.42 -3.12 20.05
N LEU A 408 -4.08 -2.94 19.95
CA LEU A 408 -3.25 -2.63 21.11
C LEU A 408 -3.68 -1.31 21.78
N LEU A 409 -4.06 -0.31 20.99
CA LEU A 409 -4.57 0.97 21.50
C LEU A 409 -5.90 0.81 22.22
N TRP A 410 -6.81 0.00 21.65
CA TRP A 410 -8.12 -0.26 22.24
C TRP A 410 -8.03 -1.07 23.53
N ASN A 411 -7.15 -2.07 23.59
CA ASN A 411 -6.92 -2.86 24.80
C ASN A 411 -6.44 -2.00 25.98
N ILE A 412 -5.60 -1.00 25.72
CA ILE A 412 -5.15 -0.05 26.76
C ILE A 412 -6.31 0.82 27.20
N TYR A 413 -7.10 1.32 26.28
CA TYR A 413 -8.27 2.13 26.57
C TYR A 413 -9.30 1.39 27.43
N ASP A 414 -9.60 0.12 27.10
CA ASP A 414 -10.55 -0.72 27.83
C ASP A 414 -10.08 -1.05 29.25
N ARG A 415 -8.79 -1.41 29.41
CA ARG A 415 -8.21 -1.66 30.75
C ARG A 415 -8.34 -0.45 31.65
N LYS A 416 -8.17 0.74 31.12
CA LYS A 416 -8.30 1.98 31.93
C LYS A 416 -9.74 2.30 32.29
N GLN A 417 -10.68 2.07 31.37
CA GLN A 417 -12.10 2.26 31.68
C GLN A 417 -12.59 1.25 32.73
N SER A 418 -12.12 -0.01 32.70
CA SER A 418 -12.47 -1.00 33.73
C SER A 418 -11.92 -0.59 35.11
N ASN A 419 -10.67 -0.11 35.15
CA ASN A 419 -10.05 0.35 36.41
C ASN A 419 -10.69 1.64 36.98
N SER A 420 -11.24 2.49 36.13
CA SER A 420 -11.94 3.72 36.60
C SER A 420 -13.37 3.45 37.07
N ARG A 421 -13.95 2.31 36.71
CA ARG A 421 -15.29 1.88 37.17
C ARG A 421 -15.27 1.02 38.44
N SER A 422 -14.10 0.60 38.92
CA SER A 422 -13.93 -0.20 40.12
C SER A 422 -13.30 0.52 41.34
N PRO A 423 -13.51 1.82 41.62
CA PRO A 423 -13.02 2.43 42.85
C PRO A 423 -14.02 2.41 44.03
N GLU A 424 -15.20 1.81 43.89
CA GLU A 424 -16.21 1.76 44.98
C GLU A 424 -16.83 0.38 45.08
N GLN A 425 -16.09 -0.57 45.67
CA GLN A 425 -16.64 -1.71 46.44
C GLN A 425 -15.70 -2.08 47.58
#